data_f1a1b0f778ff23784185281e9ea9a5df
#
_entry.id   f1a1b0f778ff23784185281e9ea9a5df
#
_cell.length_a   1.000
_cell.length_b   1.000
_cell.length_c   1.000
_cell.angle_alpha   90.00
_cell.angle_beta   90.00
_cell.angle_gamma   90.00
#
_symmetry.space_group_name_H-M   'P 1'
#
loop_
_entity.id
_entity.type
_entity.pdbx_description
1 polymer ?
#
loop_
_entity_poly.entity_id
_entity_poly.type
_entity_poly.pdbx_seq_one_letter_code
_entity_poly.pdbx_strand_id
1 'polypeptide(L)'
;MSNIALQVERLAAGSVGSGGAVLFDNVLYSVGGISYNPATGVITFLENGRYAVNWFVATQSSPSNIGVAFALVSDAGDDIVGNAPDKTGEVVGFGIINVTTAPVELRLVNVSGADVYYGVQVPVKASLVVVEDDMPEAGPTGPTGETGPTGPTGDTGPT
;
A
#
# COMPACT_ATOMS: atom_id res chain seq x y z
N MET A 1 -14.17 9.43 9.38
CA MET A 1 -13.05 8.47 9.36
C MET A 1 -13.40 7.35 8.40
N SER A 2 -12.76 7.30 7.25
CA SER A 2 -12.92 6.14 6.39
C SER A 2 -12.16 4.96 7.00
N ASN A 3 -12.65 3.79 6.77
CA ASN A 3 -12.10 2.57 7.34
C ASN A 3 -11.90 1.60 6.17
N ILE A 4 -10.78 1.75 5.48
CA ILE A 4 -10.51 1.05 4.23
C ILE A 4 -9.44 0.00 4.46
N ALA A 5 -9.74 -1.24 4.09
CA ALA A 5 -8.78 -2.33 4.12
C ALA A 5 -9.11 -3.40 3.08
N LEU A 6 -8.06 -4.05 2.62
CA LEU A 6 -8.16 -5.18 1.69
C LEU A 6 -7.11 -6.22 2.06
N GLN A 7 -7.51 -7.48 2.09
CA GLN A 7 -6.57 -8.59 2.18
C GLN A 7 -6.90 -9.63 1.13
N VAL A 8 -5.93 -9.94 0.29
CA VAL A 8 -6.04 -10.91 -0.80
C VAL A 8 -4.89 -11.89 -0.76
N GLU A 9 -5.14 -13.09 -1.25
CA GLU A 9 -4.10 -14.12 -1.35
C GLU A 9 -4.24 -14.93 -2.63
N ARG A 10 -3.15 -15.56 -3.03
CA ARG A 10 -3.14 -16.51 -4.13
C ARG A 10 -2.93 -17.92 -3.60
N LEU A 11 -3.85 -18.80 -3.90
CA LEU A 11 -3.80 -20.22 -3.53
C LEU A 11 -3.44 -21.12 -4.72
N ALA A 12 -3.79 -20.70 -5.94
CA ALA A 12 -3.53 -21.49 -7.15
C ALA A 12 -2.05 -21.52 -7.51
N ALA A 13 -1.57 -22.69 -7.88
CA ALA A 13 -0.24 -22.88 -8.43
C ALA A 13 -0.10 -22.16 -9.78
N GLY A 14 1.12 -22.05 -10.28
CA GLY A 14 1.42 -21.48 -11.58
C GLY A 14 2.62 -20.56 -11.56
N SER A 15 2.58 -19.56 -12.41
CA SER A 15 3.65 -18.59 -12.59
C SER A 15 3.09 -17.22 -12.89
N VAL A 16 3.96 -16.23 -12.75
CA VAL A 16 3.68 -14.86 -13.18
C VAL A 16 4.74 -14.45 -14.19
N GLY A 17 4.31 -14.04 -15.38
CA GLY A 17 5.19 -13.62 -16.45
C GLY A 17 5.92 -12.32 -16.16
N SER A 18 7.01 -12.08 -16.87
CA SER A 18 7.75 -10.83 -16.79
C SER A 18 6.84 -9.65 -17.14
N GLY A 19 6.78 -8.65 -16.27
CA GLY A 19 5.90 -7.50 -16.43
C GLY A 19 4.43 -7.78 -16.09
N GLY A 20 4.09 -9.03 -15.74
CA GLY A 20 2.73 -9.41 -15.38
C GLY A 20 2.40 -9.11 -13.93
N ALA A 21 1.12 -8.94 -13.65
CA ALA A 21 0.62 -8.76 -12.30
C ALA A 21 0.39 -10.10 -11.60
N VAL A 22 0.65 -10.14 -10.31
CA VAL A 22 0.23 -11.25 -9.45
C VAL A 22 -1.29 -11.26 -9.39
N LEU A 23 -1.91 -12.39 -9.73
CA LEU A 23 -3.35 -12.56 -9.67
C LEU A 23 -3.71 -13.29 -8.38
N PHE A 24 -4.35 -12.58 -7.48
CA PHE A 24 -4.85 -13.14 -6.22
C PHE A 24 -6.23 -13.74 -6.48
N ASP A 25 -6.44 -14.97 -6.09
CA ASP A 25 -7.68 -15.70 -6.37
C ASP A 25 -8.62 -15.82 -5.16
N ASN A 26 -8.21 -15.30 -4.02
CA ASN A 26 -9.00 -15.35 -2.80
C ASN A 26 -8.98 -14.01 -2.07
N VAL A 27 -10.15 -13.43 -1.85
CA VAL A 27 -10.30 -12.22 -1.05
C VAL A 27 -10.68 -12.63 0.37
N LEU A 28 -9.79 -12.37 1.32
CA LEU A 28 -10.01 -12.68 2.73
C LEU A 28 -10.81 -11.59 3.42
N TYR A 29 -10.59 -10.34 3.05
CA TYR A 29 -11.22 -9.19 3.68
C TYR A 29 -11.26 -8.02 2.72
N SER A 30 -12.37 -7.30 2.70
CA SER A 30 -12.48 -6.06 1.91
C SER A 30 -13.54 -5.17 2.55
N VAL A 31 -13.16 -3.93 2.85
CA VAL A 31 -14.07 -2.94 3.44
C VAL A 31 -13.70 -1.54 2.94
N GLY A 32 -14.73 -0.72 2.74
CA GLY A 32 -14.58 0.67 2.36
C GLY A 32 -14.31 0.90 0.88
N GLY A 33 -13.79 2.07 0.56
CA GLY A 33 -13.59 2.53 -0.82
C GLY A 33 -12.36 1.93 -1.49
N ILE A 34 -12.32 0.62 -1.59
CA ILE A 34 -11.27 -0.14 -2.27
C ILE A 34 -11.91 -1.31 -3.02
N SER A 35 -11.40 -1.65 -4.19
CA SER A 35 -11.87 -2.80 -4.95
C SER A 35 -10.71 -3.59 -5.52
N TYR A 36 -10.94 -4.85 -5.81
CA TYR A 36 -9.96 -5.74 -6.41
C TYR A 36 -10.57 -6.52 -7.58
N ASN A 37 -9.84 -6.57 -8.69
CA ASN A 37 -10.23 -7.33 -9.88
C ASN A 37 -9.34 -8.58 -10.00
N PRO A 38 -9.87 -9.79 -9.73
CA PRO A 38 -9.08 -11.02 -9.79
C PRO A 38 -8.62 -11.41 -11.18
N ALA A 39 -9.28 -10.92 -12.23
CA ALA A 39 -8.89 -11.20 -13.62
C ALA A 39 -7.66 -10.42 -14.06
N THR A 40 -7.41 -9.27 -13.49
CA THR A 40 -6.31 -8.37 -13.88
C THR A 40 -5.27 -8.13 -12.80
N GLY A 41 -5.58 -8.47 -11.54
CA GLY A 41 -4.75 -8.16 -10.39
C GLY A 41 -4.79 -6.70 -9.94
N VAL A 42 -5.68 -5.91 -10.51
CA VAL A 42 -5.79 -4.47 -10.22
C VAL A 42 -6.53 -4.24 -8.91
N ILE A 43 -5.88 -3.50 -8.02
CA ILE A 43 -6.48 -2.93 -6.81
C ILE A 43 -6.79 -1.48 -7.11
N THR A 44 -8.04 -1.05 -6.89
CA THR A 44 -8.44 0.34 -7.13
C THR A 44 -8.76 1.02 -5.81
N PHE A 45 -8.04 2.10 -5.54
CA PHE A 45 -8.34 3.01 -4.44
C PHE A 45 -9.38 4.02 -4.92
N LEU A 46 -10.54 4.01 -4.29
CA LEU A 46 -11.67 4.86 -4.67
C LEU A 46 -11.73 6.15 -3.85
N GLU A 47 -10.90 6.28 -2.84
CA GLU A 47 -10.85 7.45 -1.97
C GLU A 47 -9.42 7.92 -1.78
N ASN A 48 -9.26 9.24 -1.66
CA ASN A 48 -7.99 9.85 -1.29
C ASN A 48 -7.58 9.39 0.10
N GLY A 49 -6.29 9.24 0.32
CA GLY A 49 -5.76 8.80 1.59
C GLY A 49 -4.36 8.23 1.47
N ARG A 50 -3.82 7.85 2.59
CA ARG A 50 -2.52 7.19 2.67
C ARG A 50 -2.74 5.74 3.08
N TYR A 51 -2.16 4.83 2.30
CA TYR A 51 -2.39 3.40 2.45
C TYR A 51 -1.07 2.68 2.66
N ALA A 52 -1.01 1.85 3.70
CA ALA A 52 0.11 0.94 3.93
C ALA A 52 -0.18 -0.38 3.24
N VAL A 53 0.78 -0.86 2.45
CA VAL A 53 0.68 -2.10 1.69
C VAL A 53 1.82 -3.03 2.08
N ASN A 54 1.48 -4.25 2.48
CA ASN A 54 2.44 -5.32 2.76
C ASN A 54 2.13 -6.51 1.86
N TRP A 55 3.18 -7.16 1.37
CA TRP A 55 2.99 -8.30 0.48
C TRP A 55 4.14 -9.29 0.60
N PHE A 56 3.87 -10.53 0.24
CA PHE A 56 4.90 -11.51 -0.04
C PHE A 56 4.52 -12.37 -1.25
N VAL A 57 5.53 -12.95 -1.89
CA VAL A 57 5.38 -13.97 -2.92
C VAL A 57 6.29 -15.14 -2.59
N ALA A 58 5.73 -16.33 -2.47
CA ALA A 58 6.49 -17.56 -2.31
C ALA A 58 6.89 -18.07 -3.70
N THR A 59 8.18 -18.23 -3.92
CA THR A 59 8.75 -18.57 -5.22
C THR A 59 9.48 -19.91 -5.19
N GLN A 60 9.53 -20.58 -6.34
CA GLN A 60 10.24 -21.84 -6.49
C GLN A 60 11.42 -21.72 -7.45
N SER A 61 11.23 -21.07 -8.59
CA SER A 61 12.25 -20.93 -9.61
C SER A 61 11.98 -19.78 -10.55
N SER A 62 13.01 -19.32 -11.22
CA SER A 62 12.93 -18.33 -12.28
C SER A 62 14.16 -18.44 -13.17
N PRO A 63 14.05 -18.27 -14.51
CA PRO A 63 15.23 -18.14 -15.39
C PRO A 63 15.86 -16.75 -15.35
N SER A 64 15.45 -15.87 -14.43
CA SER A 64 16.01 -14.54 -14.27
C SER A 64 17.54 -14.58 -14.06
N ASN A 65 18.24 -13.58 -14.59
CA ASN A 65 19.67 -13.38 -14.36
C ASN A 65 19.99 -12.66 -13.04
N ILE A 66 18.97 -12.09 -12.42
CA ILE A 66 19.01 -11.51 -11.08
C ILE A 66 18.10 -12.35 -10.20
N GLY A 67 18.10 -12.21 -8.92
CA GLY A 67 17.17 -12.94 -8.05
C GLY A 67 15.70 -12.77 -8.51
N VAL A 68 14.78 -12.65 -7.64
CA VAL A 68 13.39 -12.32 -7.95
C VAL A 68 13.05 -10.94 -7.41
N ALA A 69 12.23 -10.20 -8.15
CA ALA A 69 11.80 -8.86 -7.78
C ALA A 69 10.36 -8.63 -8.20
N PHE A 70 9.61 -8.03 -7.31
CA PHE A 70 8.25 -7.57 -7.55
C PHE A 70 8.14 -6.11 -7.16
N ALA A 71 7.24 -5.38 -7.79
CA ALA A 71 7.03 -3.98 -7.50
C ALA A 71 5.56 -3.65 -7.33
N LEU A 72 5.27 -2.79 -6.36
CA LEU A 72 3.98 -2.11 -6.30
C LEU A 72 4.02 -0.99 -7.33
N VAL A 73 3.20 -1.11 -8.38
CA VAL A 73 3.15 -0.17 -9.49
C VAL A 73 1.75 0.43 -9.57
N SER A 74 1.67 1.75 -9.54
CA SER A 74 0.40 2.46 -9.70
C SER A 74 0.39 3.32 -10.96
N ASP A 75 -0.82 3.66 -11.41
CA ASP A 75 -1.03 4.60 -12.50
C ASP A 75 -0.78 6.06 -12.08
N ALA A 76 -0.54 6.30 -10.79
CA ALA A 76 -0.13 7.59 -10.25
C ALA A 76 1.39 7.76 -10.17
N GLY A 77 2.18 6.77 -10.62
CA GLY A 77 3.63 6.84 -10.69
C GLY A 77 4.38 6.11 -9.59
N ASP A 78 3.70 5.39 -8.72
CA ASP A 78 4.39 4.57 -7.71
C ASP A 78 5.11 3.39 -8.38
N ASP A 79 6.32 3.11 -7.91
CA ASP A 79 7.15 1.98 -8.35
C ASP A 79 8.04 1.57 -7.17
N ILE A 80 7.51 0.69 -6.32
CA ILE A 80 8.15 0.32 -5.06
C ILE A 80 8.55 -1.15 -5.11
N VAL A 81 9.86 -1.39 -5.22
CA VAL A 81 10.43 -2.72 -5.45
C VAL A 81 10.75 -3.43 -4.14
N GLY A 82 10.37 -4.70 -4.06
CA GLY A 82 10.86 -5.65 -3.09
C GLY A 82 11.56 -6.80 -3.82
N ASN A 83 12.71 -7.23 -3.34
CA ASN A 83 13.52 -8.23 -4.05
C ASN A 83 14.19 -9.22 -3.10
N ALA A 84 14.58 -10.36 -3.65
CA ALA A 84 15.36 -11.37 -2.98
C ALA A 84 16.45 -11.89 -3.93
N PRO A 85 17.66 -12.19 -3.42
CA PRO A 85 18.72 -12.75 -4.27
C PRO A 85 18.44 -14.18 -4.69
N ASP A 86 17.72 -14.93 -3.87
CA ASP A 86 17.39 -16.32 -4.14
C ASP A 86 16.09 -16.43 -4.94
N LYS A 87 16.03 -17.41 -5.80
CA LYS A 87 14.87 -17.68 -6.66
C LYS A 87 13.88 -18.66 -6.03
N THR A 88 14.31 -19.32 -4.97
CA THR A 88 13.51 -20.24 -4.18
C THR A 88 13.37 -19.68 -2.77
N GLY A 89 12.15 -19.52 -2.32
CA GLY A 89 11.87 -19.02 -0.98
C GLY A 89 10.77 -18.00 -1.00
N GLU A 90 11.03 -16.86 -0.40
CA GLU A 90 10.02 -15.84 -0.21
C GLU A 90 10.62 -14.46 -0.50
N VAL A 91 9.92 -13.70 -1.30
CA VAL A 91 10.20 -12.28 -1.50
C VAL A 91 9.11 -11.47 -0.82
N VAL A 92 9.52 -10.50 -0.03
CA VAL A 92 8.61 -9.66 0.75
C VAL A 92 8.83 -8.21 0.41
N GLY A 93 7.79 -7.43 0.59
CA GLY A 93 7.88 -6.00 0.40
C GLY A 93 6.74 -5.26 1.10
N PHE A 94 6.93 -3.98 1.20
CA PHE A 94 5.92 -3.09 1.75
C PHE A 94 6.11 -1.71 1.15
N GLY A 95 5.05 -0.91 1.18
CA GLY A 95 5.11 0.46 0.70
C GLY A 95 3.99 1.30 1.24
N ILE A 96 4.14 2.59 1.10
CA ILE A 96 3.11 3.57 1.38
C ILE A 96 2.64 4.14 0.04
N ILE A 97 1.35 4.04 -0.20
CA ILE A 97 0.71 4.63 -1.39
C ILE A 97 -0.11 5.84 -0.93
N ASN A 98 0.29 7.00 -1.40
CA ASN A 98 -0.40 8.25 -1.09
C ASN A 98 -1.31 8.64 -2.25
N VAL A 99 -2.60 8.43 -2.10
CA VAL A 99 -3.61 8.75 -3.11
C VAL A 99 -4.09 10.17 -2.90
N THR A 100 -3.66 11.07 -3.78
CA THR A 100 -4.03 12.49 -3.73
C THR A 100 -5.23 12.80 -4.61
N THR A 101 -5.45 12.02 -5.66
CA THR A 101 -6.57 12.18 -6.59
C THR A 101 -7.08 10.80 -6.99
N ALA A 102 -8.09 10.31 -6.30
CA ALA A 102 -8.72 9.02 -6.62
C ALA A 102 -9.55 9.12 -7.91
N PRO A 103 -9.73 8.02 -8.66
CA PRO A 103 -9.25 6.68 -8.35
C PRO A 103 -7.78 6.49 -8.74
N VAL A 104 -7.10 5.57 -8.04
CA VAL A 104 -5.74 5.11 -8.38
C VAL A 104 -5.75 3.60 -8.46
N GLU A 105 -5.13 3.06 -9.52
CA GLU A 105 -5.00 1.62 -9.72
C GLU A 105 -3.59 1.16 -9.34
N LEU A 106 -3.52 0.08 -8.56
CA LEU A 106 -2.28 -0.52 -8.07
C LEU A 106 -2.22 -1.99 -8.45
N ARG A 107 -1.03 -2.44 -8.83
CA ARG A 107 -0.74 -3.86 -9.08
C ARG A 107 0.57 -4.26 -8.44
N LEU A 108 0.68 -5.54 -8.07
CA LEU A 108 1.96 -6.16 -7.72
C LEU A 108 2.50 -6.84 -8.98
N VAL A 109 3.59 -6.32 -9.52
CA VAL A 109 4.11 -6.68 -10.84
C VAL A 109 5.44 -7.42 -10.71
N ASN A 110 5.61 -8.49 -11.49
CA ASN A 110 6.88 -9.18 -11.62
C ASN A 110 7.87 -8.34 -12.43
N VAL A 111 8.90 -7.83 -11.78
CA VAL A 111 9.96 -7.02 -12.39
C VAL A 111 11.31 -7.77 -12.43
N SER A 112 11.28 -9.09 -12.34
CA SER A 112 12.48 -9.94 -12.36
C SER A 112 13.14 -10.03 -13.73
N GLY A 113 12.46 -9.62 -14.79
CA GLY A 113 12.95 -9.74 -16.17
C GLY A 113 12.72 -11.13 -16.78
N ALA A 114 12.05 -12.01 -16.09
CA ALA A 114 11.70 -13.36 -16.52
C ALA A 114 10.49 -13.88 -15.75
N ASP A 115 9.93 -15.00 -16.19
CA ASP A 115 8.85 -15.66 -15.47
C ASP A 115 9.30 -16.08 -14.08
N VAL A 116 8.39 -16.02 -13.12
CA VAL A 116 8.60 -16.51 -11.75
C VAL A 116 7.54 -17.56 -11.45
N TYR A 117 7.98 -18.73 -11.02
CA TYR A 117 7.10 -19.83 -10.65
C TYR A 117 6.83 -19.79 -9.15
N TYR A 118 5.56 -19.91 -8.78
CA TYR A 118 5.16 -19.94 -7.38
C TYR A 118 5.59 -21.22 -6.69
N GLY A 119 5.85 -21.13 -5.40
CA GLY A 119 6.20 -22.29 -4.58
C GLY A 119 5.09 -23.34 -4.55
N VAL A 120 5.40 -24.57 -4.98
CA VAL A 120 4.41 -25.64 -5.07
C VAL A 120 4.10 -26.28 -3.71
N GLN A 121 5.04 -26.22 -2.77
CA GLN A 121 4.92 -26.90 -1.48
C GLN A 121 4.18 -26.10 -0.41
N VAL A 122 3.93 -24.83 -0.68
CA VAL A 122 3.25 -23.94 0.28
C VAL A 122 1.81 -23.68 -0.16
N PRO A 123 0.84 -23.65 0.77
CA PRO A 123 -0.56 -23.44 0.40
C PRO A 123 -0.84 -22.03 -0.08
N VAL A 124 -0.20 -21.02 0.51
CA VAL A 124 -0.37 -19.62 0.10
C VAL A 124 0.80 -19.20 -0.75
N LYS A 125 0.54 -18.92 -2.03
CA LYS A 125 1.56 -18.56 -3.01
C LYS A 125 1.96 -17.10 -2.93
N ALA A 126 1.02 -16.25 -2.58
CA ALA A 126 1.24 -14.81 -2.43
C ALA A 126 0.16 -14.23 -1.53
N SER A 127 0.47 -13.14 -0.86
CA SER A 127 -0.48 -12.42 -0.03
C SER A 127 -0.21 -10.92 -0.13
N LEU A 128 -1.28 -10.13 -0.06
CA LEU A 128 -1.17 -8.68 -0.04
C LEU A 128 -2.24 -8.11 0.88
N VAL A 129 -1.82 -7.19 1.72
CA VAL A 129 -2.69 -6.48 2.67
C VAL A 129 -2.55 -4.99 2.44
N VAL A 130 -3.68 -4.32 2.34
CA VAL A 130 -3.78 -2.87 2.30
C VAL A 130 -4.58 -2.41 3.50
N VAL A 131 -4.05 -1.45 4.23
CA VAL A 131 -4.79 -0.74 5.28
C VAL A 131 -4.61 0.76 5.09
N GLU A 132 -5.68 1.49 5.28
CA GLU A 132 -5.60 2.94 5.35
C GLU A 132 -4.85 3.34 6.62
N ASP A 133 -3.88 4.22 6.45
CA ASP A 133 -3.09 4.74 7.56
C ASP A 133 -3.84 5.92 8.18
N ASP A 134 -4.49 5.63 9.28
CA ASP A 134 -5.23 6.61 10.09
C ASP A 134 -4.31 7.47 10.98
N MET A 135 -3.04 7.60 10.63
CA MET A 135 -2.22 8.53 11.39
C MET A 135 -2.89 9.91 11.38
N PRO A 136 -3.24 10.44 12.55
CA PRO A 136 -3.90 11.72 12.59
C PRO A 136 -3.01 12.75 11.92
N GLU A 137 -3.55 13.47 10.95
CA GLU A 137 -2.92 14.70 10.53
C GLU A 137 -2.69 15.56 11.77
N ALA A 138 -1.59 16.31 11.77
CA ALA A 138 -1.39 17.30 12.82
C ALA A 138 -2.71 18.07 12.99
N GLY A 139 -3.27 18.00 14.17
CA GLY A 139 -4.52 18.69 14.46
C GLY A 139 -4.40 20.18 14.16
N PRO A 140 -5.51 20.87 14.01
CA PRO A 140 -5.47 22.31 13.80
C PRO A 140 -4.72 22.99 14.95
N THR A 141 -4.02 24.08 14.61
CA THR A 141 -3.35 24.89 15.62
C THR A 141 -4.36 25.31 16.68
N GLY A 142 -4.01 25.16 17.94
CA GLY A 142 -4.85 25.60 19.04
C GLY A 142 -5.20 27.08 18.93
N PRO A 143 -6.28 27.51 19.56
CA PRO A 143 -6.68 28.92 19.53
C PRO A 143 -5.58 29.78 20.12
N THR A 144 -5.49 31.01 19.62
CA THR A 144 -4.60 32.02 20.19
C THR A 144 -5.01 32.25 21.64
N GLY A 145 -4.02 32.37 22.53
CA GLY A 145 -4.28 32.70 23.92
C GLY A 145 -5.09 34.01 24.07
N GLU A 146 -5.82 34.11 25.14
CA GLU A 146 -6.61 35.28 25.41
C GLU A 146 -5.72 36.52 25.52
N THR A 147 -6.26 37.67 25.10
CA THR A 147 -5.60 38.95 25.28
C THR A 147 -5.42 39.18 26.77
N GLY A 148 -4.27 39.64 27.18
CA GLY A 148 -4.01 40.00 28.56
C GLY A 148 -4.99 41.10 29.05
N PRO A 149 -5.18 41.22 30.34
CA PRO A 149 -6.08 42.21 30.91
C PRO A 149 -5.62 43.62 30.54
N THR A 150 -6.59 44.48 30.37
CA THR A 150 -6.33 45.93 30.20
C THR A 150 -5.61 46.45 31.43
N GLY A 151 -4.58 47.23 31.22
CA GLY A 151 -3.89 47.91 32.31
C GLY A 151 -4.82 48.80 33.12
N PRO A 152 -4.44 49.13 34.34
CA PRO A 152 -5.27 49.99 35.18
C PRO A 152 -5.44 51.38 34.55
N THR A 153 -6.58 51.96 34.81
CA THR A 153 -6.84 53.36 34.42
C THR A 153 -5.85 54.26 35.13
N GLY A 154 -5.25 55.20 34.42
CA GLY A 154 -4.39 56.21 35.03
C GLY A 154 -5.13 57.03 36.09
N ASP A 155 -4.35 57.52 37.02
CA ASP A 155 -4.90 58.35 38.11
C ASP A 155 -5.58 59.61 37.55
N THR A 156 -6.65 59.97 38.17
CA THR A 156 -7.29 61.25 37.88
C THR A 156 -6.35 62.40 38.27
N GLY A 157 -6.15 63.34 37.36
CA GLY A 157 -5.31 64.49 37.62
C GLY A 157 -5.83 65.32 38.83
N PRO A 158 -4.94 66.02 39.49
CA PRO A 158 -5.33 66.82 40.60
C PRO A 158 -6.30 67.94 40.15
N THR A 159 -7.27 68.25 40.97
CA THR A 159 -8.22 69.30 40.73
C THR A 159 -7.65 70.63 41.24
#